data_e6274f578467bb2e862a72acdd278b98
#
_entry.id   e6274f578467bb2e862a72acdd278b98
#
_cell.length_a   1.000
_cell.length_b   1.000
_cell.length_c   1.000
_cell.angle_alpha   90.00
_cell.angle_beta   90.00
_cell.angle_gamma   90.00
#
_symmetry.space_group_name_H-M   'P 1'
#
loop_
_entity.id
_entity.type
_entity.pdbx_description
1 polymer ?
#
loop_
_entity_poly.entity_id
_entity_poly.type
_entity_poly.pdbx_seq_one_letter_code
_entity_poly.pdbx_strand_id
1 'polypeptide(L)'
;MNDAGTIRRGRALRCAIYTRKSSEEGLEQEFNSLHAQRESCESYIRSQRHEGWVCLAQHYDDGGLSGATMERPALQQLLADIQSGKVDVVVTYKVDRLTRSLADFAKIVEIFDARGVSFVSVTQQFNTTTSMGRLTLNVLLSFAQFEREVTGERIRDKIAASKKRACGWAGYRRSATRAAITS
;
A
#
# COMPACT_ATOMS: atom_id res chain seq x y z
N MET A 1 6.45 -26.90 8.45
CA MET A 1 6.99 -27.10 7.10
C MET A 1 5.90 -26.65 6.15
N ASN A 2 5.95 -25.38 5.75
CA ASN A 2 4.92 -24.77 4.90
C ASN A 2 5.41 -24.83 3.46
N ASP A 3 4.70 -25.60 2.67
CA ASP A 3 4.93 -25.85 1.24
C ASP A 3 4.40 -24.65 0.42
N ALA A 4 5.05 -23.50 0.55
CA ALA A 4 4.71 -22.25 -0.14
C ALA A 4 5.61 -22.04 -1.38
N GLY A 5 5.74 -23.05 -2.23
CA GLY A 5 6.65 -22.96 -3.38
C GLY A 5 6.24 -23.74 -4.62
N THR A 6 5.13 -24.45 -4.60
CA THR A 6 4.69 -25.22 -5.75
C THR A 6 3.85 -24.33 -6.66
N ILE A 7 4.51 -23.69 -7.65
CA ILE A 7 3.81 -23.18 -8.83
C ILE A 7 3.01 -24.35 -9.42
N ARG A 8 1.69 -24.28 -9.29
CA ARG A 8 0.77 -25.27 -9.88
C ARG A 8 0.88 -25.17 -11.39
N ARG A 9 1.83 -25.93 -12.00
CA ARG A 9 1.90 -26.11 -13.44
C ARG A 9 0.55 -26.64 -13.92
N GLY A 10 -0.19 -25.83 -14.68
CA GLY A 10 -1.45 -26.26 -15.32
C GLY A 10 -2.70 -25.43 -15.00
N ARG A 11 -2.69 -24.53 -14.01
CA ARG A 11 -3.83 -23.63 -13.74
C ARG A 11 -3.58 -22.24 -14.31
N ALA A 12 -4.56 -21.68 -15.04
CA ALA A 12 -4.52 -20.29 -15.48
C ALA A 12 -4.43 -19.35 -14.27
N LEU A 13 -3.46 -18.43 -14.29
CA LEU A 13 -3.29 -17.39 -13.28
C LEU A 13 -4.16 -16.20 -13.63
N ARG A 14 -5.14 -15.92 -12.81
CA ARG A 14 -6.14 -14.85 -13.00
C ARG A 14 -5.54 -13.52 -12.59
N CYS A 15 -5.28 -12.65 -13.56
CA CYS A 15 -4.64 -11.36 -13.40
C CYS A 15 -5.69 -10.25 -13.33
N ALA A 16 -5.75 -9.53 -12.21
CA ALA A 16 -6.55 -8.33 -12.03
C ALA A 16 -5.70 -7.09 -12.32
N ILE A 17 -6.21 -6.14 -13.11
CA ILE A 17 -5.56 -4.86 -13.38
C ILE A 17 -6.19 -3.81 -12.48
N TYR A 18 -5.35 -3.09 -11.72
CA TYR A 18 -5.77 -1.93 -10.96
C TYR A 18 -5.16 -0.65 -11.53
N THR A 19 -6.02 0.33 -11.82
CA THR A 19 -5.61 1.65 -12.31
C THR A 19 -6.15 2.76 -11.43
N ARG A 20 -5.41 3.89 -11.37
CA ARG A 20 -5.82 5.07 -10.61
C ARG A 20 -5.33 6.35 -11.28
N LYS A 21 -6.20 7.37 -11.28
CA LYS A 21 -5.84 8.74 -11.64
C LYS A 21 -6.31 9.68 -10.54
N SER A 22 -5.42 10.59 -10.05
CA SER A 22 -5.83 11.63 -9.11
C SER A 22 -6.41 12.83 -9.86
N SER A 23 -7.29 13.59 -9.19
CA SER A 23 -7.86 14.83 -9.72
C SER A 23 -6.82 15.93 -9.93
N GLU A 24 -5.70 15.86 -9.21
CA GLU A 24 -4.61 16.85 -9.25
C GLU A 24 -3.57 16.61 -10.35
N GLU A 25 -3.58 15.44 -10.98
CA GLU A 25 -2.71 15.16 -12.13
C GLU A 25 -3.28 15.91 -13.34
N GLY A 26 -2.70 17.08 -13.62
CA GLY A 26 -3.11 17.98 -14.69
C GLY A 26 -3.13 17.33 -16.08
N LEU A 27 -3.76 18.05 -17.02
CA LEU A 27 -4.09 17.64 -18.39
C LEU A 27 -2.90 17.23 -19.28
N GLU A 28 -1.66 17.31 -18.80
CA GLU A 28 -0.46 17.26 -19.64
C GLU A 28 0.10 15.86 -19.96
N GLN A 29 -0.52 14.77 -19.53
CA GLN A 29 0.02 13.45 -19.87
C GLN A 29 -1.07 12.48 -20.33
N GLU A 30 -1.23 12.34 -21.63
CA GLU A 30 -2.03 11.27 -22.26
C GLU A 30 -1.67 9.87 -21.75
N PHE A 31 -0.40 9.64 -21.40
CA PHE A 31 0.10 8.40 -20.82
C PHE A 31 -0.37 8.10 -19.37
N ASN A 32 -0.96 9.08 -18.68
CA ASN A 32 -1.51 8.88 -17.32
C ASN A 32 -3.02 8.60 -17.32
N SER A 33 -3.66 8.48 -18.46
CA SER A 33 -5.07 8.10 -18.54
C SER A 33 -5.26 6.68 -17.99
N LEU A 34 -6.41 6.42 -17.37
CA LEU A 34 -6.77 5.06 -16.89
C LEU A 34 -6.67 4.04 -18.04
N HIS A 35 -7.05 4.45 -19.24
CA HIS A 35 -7.00 3.61 -20.45
C HIS A 35 -5.55 3.23 -20.82
N ALA A 36 -4.63 4.18 -20.88
CA ALA A 36 -3.24 3.92 -21.23
C ALA A 36 -2.54 3.03 -20.17
N GLN A 37 -2.83 3.25 -18.88
CA GLN A 37 -2.35 2.38 -17.80
C GLN A 37 -2.84 0.94 -17.99
N ARG A 38 -4.13 0.77 -18.29
CA ARG A 38 -4.75 -0.53 -18.51
C ARG A 38 -4.15 -1.23 -19.74
N GLU A 39 -4.05 -0.55 -20.87
CA GLU A 39 -3.45 -1.09 -22.09
C GLU A 39 -2.03 -1.59 -21.89
N SER A 40 -1.22 -0.83 -21.12
CA SER A 40 0.13 -1.24 -20.75
C SER A 40 0.12 -2.51 -19.90
N CYS A 41 -0.77 -2.60 -18.91
CA CYS A 41 -0.91 -3.79 -18.06
C CYS A 41 -1.40 -5.00 -18.86
N GLU A 42 -2.38 -4.83 -19.75
CA GLU A 42 -2.89 -5.90 -20.63
C GLU A 42 -1.81 -6.42 -21.57
N SER A 43 -1.01 -5.51 -22.15
CA SER A 43 0.14 -5.87 -22.99
C SER A 43 1.17 -6.68 -22.22
N TYR A 44 1.45 -6.28 -20.99
CA TYR A 44 2.34 -7.04 -20.09
C TYR A 44 1.76 -8.43 -19.78
N ILE A 45 0.50 -8.54 -19.36
CA ILE A 45 -0.16 -9.83 -19.11
C ILE A 45 -0.12 -10.72 -20.36
N ARG A 46 -0.34 -10.13 -21.53
CA ARG A 46 -0.29 -10.85 -22.81
C ARG A 46 1.09 -11.42 -23.11
N SER A 47 2.17 -10.71 -22.75
CA SER A 47 3.53 -11.20 -22.89
C SER A 47 3.84 -12.40 -21.98
N GLN A 48 3.10 -12.52 -20.85
CA GLN A 48 3.27 -13.61 -19.88
C GLN A 48 2.32 -14.80 -20.11
N ARG A 49 1.60 -14.83 -21.25
CA ARG A 49 0.68 -15.93 -21.59
C ARG A 49 1.31 -17.32 -21.52
N HIS A 50 2.59 -17.41 -21.83
CA HIS A 50 3.34 -18.66 -21.76
C HIS A 50 3.44 -19.22 -20.33
N GLU A 51 3.28 -18.39 -19.30
CA GLU A 51 3.21 -18.76 -17.89
C GLU A 51 1.77 -19.02 -17.41
N GLY A 52 0.80 -18.99 -18.33
CA GLY A 52 -0.62 -19.22 -18.00
C GLY A 52 -1.37 -18.00 -17.49
N TRP A 53 -0.85 -16.78 -17.69
CA TRP A 53 -1.53 -15.56 -17.25
C TRP A 53 -2.74 -15.23 -18.10
N VAL A 54 -3.88 -14.95 -17.44
CA VAL A 54 -5.15 -14.60 -18.07
C VAL A 54 -5.69 -13.32 -17.42
N CYS A 55 -5.93 -12.29 -18.23
CA CYS A 55 -6.52 -11.04 -17.79
C CYS A 55 -7.99 -11.24 -17.42
N LEU A 56 -8.38 -10.80 -16.22
CA LEU A 56 -9.79 -10.75 -15.81
C LEU A 56 -10.52 -9.62 -16.55
N ALA A 57 -11.77 -9.87 -16.94
CA ALA A 57 -12.62 -8.86 -17.57
C ALA A 57 -13.11 -7.79 -16.57
N GLN A 58 -13.04 -8.07 -15.26
CA GLN A 58 -13.42 -7.13 -14.22
C GLN A 58 -12.45 -5.93 -14.19
N HIS A 59 -13.03 -4.73 -14.12
CA HIS A 59 -12.30 -3.47 -14.06
C HIS A 59 -12.21 -2.96 -12.62
N TYR A 60 -11.00 -2.58 -12.19
CA TYR A 60 -10.72 -1.95 -10.88
C TYR A 60 -10.08 -0.60 -11.14
N ASP A 61 -10.91 0.41 -11.44
CA ASP A 61 -10.47 1.73 -11.87
C ASP A 61 -10.95 2.80 -10.88
N ASP A 62 -10.03 3.48 -10.20
CA ASP A 62 -10.30 4.60 -9.29
C ASP A 62 -9.91 5.92 -9.99
N GLY A 63 -10.90 6.58 -10.62
CA GLY A 63 -10.74 7.90 -11.22
C GLY A 63 -11.02 9.02 -10.24
N GLY A 64 -10.17 10.06 -10.20
CA GLY A 64 -10.38 11.25 -9.38
C GLY A 64 -10.12 11.08 -7.88
N LEU A 65 -9.50 9.97 -7.45
CA LEU A 65 -9.25 9.67 -6.05
C LEU A 65 -7.76 9.72 -5.71
N SER A 66 -7.43 10.26 -4.52
CA SER A 66 -6.07 10.32 -4.02
C SER A 66 -5.52 8.93 -3.69
N GLY A 67 -4.22 8.71 -3.97
CA GLY A 67 -3.50 7.53 -3.52
C GLY A 67 -3.15 7.51 -2.03
N ALA A 68 -3.54 8.56 -1.27
CA ALA A 68 -3.23 8.71 0.15
C ALA A 68 -4.23 7.97 1.05
N THR A 69 -5.38 7.52 0.54
CA THR A 69 -6.37 6.79 1.33
C THR A 69 -6.57 5.36 0.81
N MET A 70 -6.94 4.45 1.69
CA MET A 70 -7.35 3.09 1.34
C MET A 70 -8.85 3.00 1.00
N GLU A 71 -9.63 4.05 1.30
CA GLU A 71 -11.08 4.11 1.10
C GLU A 71 -11.42 4.47 -0.37
N ARG A 72 -11.03 3.60 -1.28
CA ARG A 72 -11.30 3.73 -2.71
C ARG A 72 -12.17 2.56 -3.17
N PRO A 73 -13.29 2.81 -3.85
CA PRO A 73 -14.26 1.77 -4.19
C PRO A 73 -13.67 0.60 -4.98
N ALA A 74 -12.89 0.90 -6.04
CA ALA A 74 -12.30 -0.15 -6.86
C ALA A 74 -11.19 -0.92 -6.12
N LEU A 75 -10.41 -0.26 -5.26
CA LEU A 75 -9.44 -0.94 -4.40
C LEU A 75 -10.13 -1.87 -3.41
N GLN A 76 -11.21 -1.41 -2.75
CA GLN A 76 -11.96 -2.23 -1.80
C GLN A 76 -12.59 -3.45 -2.50
N GLN A 77 -13.13 -3.28 -3.70
CA GLN A 77 -13.64 -4.38 -4.49
C GLN A 77 -12.54 -5.38 -4.87
N LEU A 78 -11.36 -4.89 -5.28
CA LEU A 78 -10.20 -5.74 -5.57
C LEU A 78 -9.80 -6.56 -4.34
N LEU A 79 -9.72 -5.94 -3.17
CA LEU A 79 -9.39 -6.63 -1.92
C LEU A 79 -10.44 -7.69 -1.55
N ALA A 80 -11.73 -7.42 -1.75
CA ALA A 80 -12.81 -8.37 -1.54
C ALA A 80 -12.71 -9.57 -2.50
N ASP A 81 -12.41 -9.33 -3.77
CA ASP A 81 -12.23 -10.39 -4.77
C ASP A 81 -10.96 -11.22 -4.52
N ILE A 82 -9.90 -10.63 -3.98
CA ILE A 82 -8.72 -11.33 -3.49
C ILE A 82 -9.09 -12.25 -2.30
N GLN A 83 -9.84 -11.72 -1.34
CA GLN A 83 -10.30 -12.50 -0.18
C GLN A 83 -11.18 -13.68 -0.59
N SER A 84 -11.99 -13.49 -1.64
CA SER A 84 -12.83 -14.54 -2.23
C SER A 84 -12.06 -15.54 -3.11
N GLY A 85 -10.75 -15.36 -3.27
CA GLY A 85 -9.91 -16.25 -4.07
C GLY A 85 -10.16 -16.18 -5.57
N LYS A 86 -10.64 -15.05 -6.09
CA LYS A 86 -10.92 -14.84 -7.52
C LYS A 86 -9.71 -14.32 -8.30
N VAL A 87 -8.68 -13.81 -7.60
CA VAL A 87 -7.50 -13.17 -8.17
C VAL A 87 -6.25 -13.92 -7.74
N ASP A 88 -5.32 -14.16 -8.65
CA ASP A 88 -4.04 -14.81 -8.38
C ASP A 88 -2.87 -13.82 -8.53
N VAL A 89 -3.01 -12.81 -9.40
CA VAL A 89 -1.99 -11.78 -9.64
C VAL A 89 -2.66 -10.40 -9.74
N VAL A 90 -2.11 -9.41 -9.05
CA VAL A 90 -2.50 -8.01 -9.21
C VAL A 90 -1.44 -7.29 -10.03
N VAL A 91 -1.85 -6.62 -11.11
CA VAL A 91 -0.98 -5.89 -12.02
C VAL A 91 -1.34 -4.41 -11.99
N THR A 92 -0.32 -3.56 -11.80
CA THR A 92 -0.47 -2.10 -11.87
C THR A 92 0.58 -1.50 -12.80
N TYR A 93 0.28 -0.32 -13.36
CA TYR A 93 1.26 0.39 -14.18
C TYR A 93 2.48 0.84 -13.37
N LYS A 94 2.24 1.45 -12.18
CA LYS A 94 3.26 1.86 -11.21
C LYS A 94 2.79 1.57 -9.79
N VAL A 95 3.71 1.38 -8.84
CA VAL A 95 3.38 1.17 -7.43
C VAL A 95 2.60 2.33 -6.83
N ASP A 96 2.89 3.58 -7.23
CA ASP A 96 2.20 4.79 -6.77
C ASP A 96 0.73 4.87 -7.22
N ARG A 97 0.31 4.06 -8.21
CA ARG A 97 -1.10 3.87 -8.56
C ARG A 97 -1.84 3.08 -7.49
N LEU A 98 -1.17 2.10 -6.89
CA LEU A 98 -1.76 1.35 -5.79
C LEU A 98 -1.83 2.18 -4.52
N THR A 99 -0.73 2.80 -4.11
CA THR A 99 -0.66 3.74 -2.97
C THR A 99 0.60 4.59 -3.04
N ARG A 100 0.53 5.80 -2.47
CA ARG A 100 1.68 6.70 -2.27
C ARG A 100 2.29 6.54 -0.86
N SER A 101 1.62 5.85 0.05
CA SER A 101 2.07 5.59 1.41
C SER A 101 2.76 4.24 1.49
N LEU A 102 4.02 4.20 1.92
CA LEU A 102 4.74 2.95 2.13
C LEU A 102 4.07 2.08 3.22
N ALA A 103 3.49 2.72 4.24
CA ALA A 103 2.77 2.02 5.31
C ALA A 103 1.48 1.35 4.81
N ASP A 104 0.76 1.98 3.88
CA ASP A 104 -0.46 1.39 3.29
C ASP A 104 -0.10 0.34 2.24
N PHE A 105 1.00 0.53 1.50
CA PHE A 105 1.55 -0.51 0.62
C PHE A 105 1.86 -1.77 1.41
N ALA A 106 2.52 -1.65 2.56
CA ALA A 106 2.81 -2.79 3.43
C ALA A 106 1.55 -3.55 3.82
N LYS A 107 0.49 -2.85 4.27
CA LYS A 107 -0.80 -3.48 4.64
C LYS A 107 -1.46 -4.20 3.47
N ILE A 108 -1.47 -3.58 2.29
CA ILE A 108 -2.07 -4.19 1.09
C ILE A 108 -1.32 -5.45 0.72
N VAL A 109 0.00 -5.41 0.73
CA VAL A 109 0.83 -6.55 0.36
C VAL A 109 0.77 -7.67 1.39
N GLU A 110 0.66 -7.36 2.68
CA GLU A 110 0.38 -8.37 3.72
C GLU A 110 -0.92 -9.14 3.43
N ILE A 111 -1.97 -8.44 2.94
CA ILE A 111 -3.23 -9.08 2.52
C ILE A 111 -3.00 -9.97 1.30
N PHE A 112 -2.21 -9.52 0.32
CA PHE A 112 -1.90 -10.29 -0.87
C PHE A 112 -1.13 -11.57 -0.51
N ASP A 113 -0.10 -11.44 0.32
CA ASP A 113 0.76 -12.56 0.74
C ASP A 113 -0.02 -13.60 1.56
N ALA A 114 -0.88 -13.14 2.48
CA ALA A 114 -1.76 -14.01 3.26
C ALA A 114 -2.73 -14.85 2.39
N ARG A 115 -3.02 -14.40 1.15
CA ARG A 115 -3.89 -15.09 0.19
C ARG A 115 -3.11 -15.73 -0.97
N GLY A 116 -1.79 -15.66 -0.95
CA GLY A 116 -0.92 -16.20 -2.00
C GLY A 116 -1.09 -15.47 -3.33
N VAL A 117 -1.49 -14.19 -3.30
CA VAL A 117 -1.64 -13.33 -4.48
C VAL A 117 -0.33 -12.60 -4.74
N SER A 118 0.13 -12.64 -5.98
CA SER A 118 1.34 -11.94 -6.40
C SER A 118 1.04 -10.52 -6.86
N PHE A 119 2.00 -9.61 -6.65
CA PHE A 119 1.91 -8.21 -7.10
C PHE A 119 2.96 -7.91 -8.16
N VAL A 120 2.56 -7.18 -9.20
CA VAL A 120 3.42 -6.79 -10.32
C VAL A 120 3.20 -5.33 -10.70
N SER A 121 4.30 -4.58 -10.80
CA SER A 121 4.34 -3.24 -11.39
C SER A 121 5.07 -3.29 -12.73
N VAL A 122 4.40 -2.81 -13.78
CA VAL A 122 4.89 -2.94 -15.16
C VAL A 122 6.15 -2.10 -15.40
N THR A 123 6.14 -0.83 -14.97
CA THR A 123 7.24 0.11 -15.29
C THR A 123 8.42 0.02 -14.33
N GLN A 124 8.20 -0.43 -13.10
CA GLN A 124 9.25 -0.48 -12.07
C GLN A 124 9.91 -1.85 -11.96
N GLN A 125 9.57 -2.80 -12.86
CA GLN A 125 10.04 -4.19 -12.85
C GLN A 125 9.94 -4.87 -11.47
N PHE A 126 8.94 -4.44 -10.69
CA PHE A 126 8.68 -5.01 -9.38
C PHE A 126 7.69 -6.16 -9.54
N ASN A 127 8.17 -7.38 -9.28
CA ASN A 127 7.40 -8.60 -9.52
C ASN A 127 7.61 -9.60 -8.37
N THR A 128 6.60 -9.76 -7.52
CA THR A 128 6.67 -10.68 -6.38
C THR A 128 6.50 -12.16 -6.77
N THR A 129 6.24 -12.48 -8.04
CA THR A 129 6.28 -13.87 -8.51
C THR A 129 7.71 -14.44 -8.48
N THR A 130 8.73 -13.56 -8.54
CA THR A 130 10.12 -13.94 -8.49
C THR A 130 10.69 -13.88 -7.08
N SER A 131 11.70 -14.70 -6.78
CA SER A 131 12.40 -14.67 -5.47
C SER A 131 13.04 -13.32 -5.19
N MET A 132 13.62 -12.66 -6.22
CA MET A 132 14.24 -11.34 -6.09
C MET A 132 13.18 -10.27 -5.77
N GLY A 133 12.03 -10.31 -6.44
CA GLY A 133 10.93 -9.38 -6.14
C GLY A 133 10.38 -9.55 -4.73
N ARG A 134 10.26 -10.77 -4.23
CA ARG A 134 9.90 -11.04 -2.83
C ARG A 134 10.94 -10.53 -1.84
N LEU A 135 12.23 -10.70 -2.14
CA LEU A 135 13.29 -10.11 -1.30
C LEU A 135 13.19 -8.58 -1.26
N THR A 136 13.03 -7.94 -2.41
CA THR A 136 12.83 -6.48 -2.50
C THR A 136 11.61 -6.03 -1.69
N LEU A 137 10.50 -6.78 -1.77
CA LEU A 137 9.31 -6.53 -0.99
C LEU A 137 9.59 -6.59 0.51
N ASN A 138 10.24 -7.65 0.99
CA ASN A 138 10.56 -7.81 2.42
C ASN A 138 11.44 -6.67 2.94
N VAL A 139 12.38 -6.20 2.14
CA VAL A 139 13.20 -5.02 2.47
C VAL A 139 12.32 -3.78 2.59
N LEU A 140 11.41 -3.52 1.64
CA LEU A 140 10.49 -2.39 1.70
C LEU A 140 9.54 -2.47 2.90
N LEU A 141 9.03 -3.64 3.24
CA LEU A 141 8.19 -3.86 4.41
C LEU A 141 8.95 -3.58 5.72
N SER A 142 10.21 -3.99 5.80
CA SER A 142 11.08 -3.71 6.95
C SER A 142 11.32 -2.20 7.11
N PHE A 143 11.54 -1.47 6.02
CA PHE A 143 11.63 0.00 6.06
C PHE A 143 10.32 0.66 6.51
N ALA A 144 9.17 0.20 6.01
CA ALA A 144 7.87 0.72 6.40
C ALA A 144 7.58 0.50 7.91
N GLN A 145 8.01 -0.63 8.44
CA GLN A 145 7.90 -0.91 9.87
C GLN A 145 8.83 0.00 10.68
N PHE A 146 10.08 0.15 10.28
CA PHE A 146 11.04 1.04 10.92
C PHE A 146 10.54 2.50 10.95
N GLU A 147 10.02 3.04 9.85
CA GLU A 147 9.44 4.38 9.82
C GLU A 147 8.26 4.54 10.78
N ARG A 148 7.40 3.52 10.90
CA ARG A 148 6.30 3.51 11.88
C ARG A 148 6.79 3.55 13.32
N GLU A 149 7.81 2.77 13.66
CA GLU A 149 8.42 2.70 14.98
C GLU A 149 9.05 4.03 15.37
N VAL A 150 9.89 4.60 14.50
CA VAL A 150 10.55 5.91 14.71
C VAL A 150 9.52 7.03 14.87
N THR A 151 8.46 7.03 14.06
CA THR A 151 7.39 8.03 14.19
C THR A 151 6.64 7.86 15.50
N GLY A 152 6.35 6.62 15.90
CA GLY A 152 5.73 6.31 17.20
C GLY A 152 6.57 6.75 18.39
N GLU A 153 7.89 6.60 18.34
CA GLU A 153 8.81 7.10 19.36
C GLU A 153 8.79 8.62 19.46
N ARG A 154 8.90 9.33 18.34
CA ARG A 154 8.83 10.80 18.30
C ARG A 154 7.51 11.34 18.86
N ILE A 155 6.40 10.68 18.63
CA ILE A 155 5.09 11.06 19.18
C ILE A 155 5.09 10.83 20.70
N ARG A 156 5.56 9.68 21.17
CA ARG A 156 5.68 9.38 22.61
C ARG A 156 6.54 10.41 23.34
N ASP A 157 7.68 10.78 22.77
CA ASP A 157 8.59 11.78 23.33
C ASP A 157 7.94 13.17 23.42
N LYS A 158 7.22 13.58 22.35
CA LYS A 158 6.46 14.84 22.36
C LYS A 158 5.38 14.86 23.45
N ILE A 159 4.64 13.76 23.61
CA ILE A 159 3.63 13.62 24.66
C ILE A 159 4.27 13.66 26.06
N ALA A 160 5.37 12.95 26.26
CA ALA A 160 6.11 12.96 27.52
C ALA A 160 6.65 14.36 27.88
N ALA A 161 7.21 15.07 26.89
CA ALA A 161 7.68 16.45 27.07
C ALA A 161 6.53 17.43 27.39
N SER A 162 5.38 17.27 26.74
CA SER A 162 4.18 18.08 27.02
C SER A 162 3.62 17.82 28.40
N LYS A 163 3.58 16.57 28.87
CA LYS A 163 3.16 16.22 30.24
C LYS A 163 4.11 16.81 31.29
N LYS A 164 5.43 16.76 31.09
CA LYS A 164 6.40 17.38 32.00
C LYS A 164 6.20 18.89 32.10
N ARG A 165 5.92 19.58 31.00
CA ARG A 165 5.62 21.03 30.99
C ARG A 165 4.32 21.34 31.73
N ALA A 166 3.26 20.56 31.53
CA ALA A 166 1.99 20.75 32.22
C ALA A 166 2.10 20.53 33.74
N CYS A 167 2.85 19.53 34.20
CA CYS A 167 3.14 19.31 35.63
C CYS A 167 3.97 20.44 36.23
N GLY A 168 4.95 20.99 35.51
CA GLY A 168 5.76 22.13 35.97
C GLY A 168 4.91 23.39 36.20
N TRP A 169 3.94 23.66 35.30
CA TRP A 169 3.02 24.79 35.45
C TRP A 169 2.03 24.63 36.59
N ALA A 170 1.56 23.43 36.88
CA ALA A 170 0.70 23.15 38.04
C ALA A 170 1.42 23.33 39.39
N GLY A 171 2.72 23.00 39.42
CA GLY A 171 3.56 23.26 40.60
C GLY A 171 3.80 24.73 40.87
N TYR A 172 4.04 25.53 39.83
CA TYR A 172 4.25 26.98 39.94
C TYR A 172 2.97 27.71 40.43
N ARG A 173 1.80 27.33 39.98
CA ARG A 173 0.53 27.91 40.45
C ARG A 173 0.27 27.61 41.93
N ARG A 174 0.56 26.41 42.42
CA ARG A 174 0.37 26.07 43.83
C ARG A 174 1.31 26.84 44.75
N SER A 175 2.54 27.14 44.37
CA SER A 175 3.49 27.94 45.15
C SER A 175 3.08 29.43 45.18
N ALA A 176 2.59 29.99 44.08
CA ALA A 176 2.13 31.38 44.00
C ALA A 176 0.90 31.64 44.88
N THR A 177 -0.06 30.70 44.91
CA THR A 177 -1.28 30.83 45.76
C THR A 177 -0.93 30.71 47.25
N ARG A 178 0.08 29.96 47.63
CA ARG A 178 0.50 29.81 49.04
C ARG A 178 1.20 31.07 49.59
N ALA A 179 1.92 31.81 48.73
CA ALA A 179 2.59 33.06 49.11
C ALA A 179 1.60 34.23 49.29
N ALA A 180 0.43 34.22 48.64
CA ALA A 180 -0.60 35.26 48.72
C ALA A 180 -1.52 35.15 49.97
N ILE A 181 -1.44 34.03 50.71
CA ILE A 181 -2.29 33.82 51.93
C ILE A 181 -1.53 34.15 53.22
N THR A 182 -0.21 34.47 53.16
CA THR A 182 0.64 34.75 54.33
C THR A 182 1.09 36.24 54.41
N SER A 183 0.37 37.16 53.73
CA SER A 183 0.61 38.62 53.82
C SER A 183 -0.56 39.30 54.48
#